data_887ede6166b5d93729aa41a5d8ce5294
#
_entry.id   887ede6166b5d93729aa41a5d8ce5294
#
_cell.length_a   1.000
_cell.length_b   1.000
_cell.length_c   1.000
_cell.angle_alpha   90.00
_cell.angle_beta   90.00
_cell.angle_gamma   90.00
#
_symmetry.space_group_name_H-M   'P 1'
#
loop_
_entity.id
_entity.type
_entity.pdbx_description
1 polymer ?
#
loop_
_entity_poly.entity_id
_entity_poly.type
_entity_poly.pdbx_seq_one_letter_code
_entity_poly.pdbx_strand_id
1 'polypeptide(L)'
;MTALRKAWAFLVRDFRTQISYRLAFIMNVAGIFFSVTIFFFISKLLGSSINPYLAQYGGNYFAFVLIGLAVSGFMGTSMGVFASSISTAQKEGTLEVMLVTPTKLYQIVFFSSIWSFVFTAFNILVYLLIGTLVFGLDLSHANVPAAVLILILIVSVFSAIGIISASFIMVLKRGDPVSWLFGSVSGIMSGTFFPIQVLPDWLQKFSYIFPLFYGLRAMRLALLKGASISALAPSILVLAAFVAAIIPLSLICFKYAVRRAKIDGSLATY
;
A
#
# COMPACT_ATOMS: atom_id res chain seq x y z
N MET A 1 -22.13 -4.44 21.55
CA MET A 1 -20.65 -4.40 21.57
C MET A 1 -20.17 -3.11 20.90
N THR A 2 -19.26 -2.39 21.52
CA THR A 2 -18.66 -1.18 20.93
C THR A 2 -17.80 -1.53 19.70
N ALA A 3 -17.69 -0.62 18.72
CA ALA A 3 -16.89 -0.82 17.49
C ALA A 3 -15.43 -1.21 17.80
N LEU A 4 -14.86 -0.63 18.86
CA LEU A 4 -13.51 -0.96 19.34
C LEU A 4 -13.35 -2.43 19.77
N ARG A 5 -14.33 -3.00 20.48
CA ARG A 5 -14.28 -4.41 20.89
C ARG A 5 -14.36 -5.35 19.67
N LYS A 6 -15.15 -4.98 18.65
CA LYS A 6 -15.21 -5.74 17.39
C LYS A 6 -13.89 -5.68 16.66
N ALA A 7 -13.31 -4.49 16.46
CA ALA A 7 -12.02 -4.31 15.82
C ALA A 7 -10.90 -5.13 16.51
N TRP A 8 -10.87 -5.09 17.84
CA TRP A 8 -9.92 -5.87 18.64
C TRP A 8 -10.10 -7.38 18.46
N ALA A 9 -11.33 -7.88 18.41
CA ALA A 9 -11.61 -9.31 18.20
C ALA A 9 -11.11 -9.78 16.82
N PHE A 10 -11.33 -8.99 15.75
CA PHE A 10 -10.79 -9.29 14.42
C PHE A 10 -9.25 -9.30 14.44
N LEU A 11 -8.63 -8.29 15.04
CA LEU A 11 -7.17 -8.20 15.12
C LEU A 11 -6.56 -9.40 15.86
N VAL A 12 -7.13 -9.80 17.00
CA VAL A 12 -6.66 -10.96 17.78
C VAL A 12 -6.86 -12.27 17.00
N ARG A 13 -7.98 -12.44 16.29
CA ARG A 13 -8.24 -13.59 15.44
C ARG A 13 -7.13 -13.73 14.38
N ASP A 14 -6.90 -12.66 13.63
CA ASP A 14 -5.98 -12.68 12.49
C ASP A 14 -4.51 -12.81 12.96
N PHE A 15 -4.17 -12.18 14.10
CA PHE A 15 -2.87 -12.36 14.76
C PHE A 15 -2.62 -13.82 15.17
N ARG A 16 -3.61 -14.47 15.79
CA ARG A 16 -3.48 -15.89 16.19
C ARG A 16 -3.34 -16.79 14.96
N THR A 17 -4.08 -16.52 13.90
CA THR A 17 -3.95 -17.26 12.64
C THR A 17 -2.54 -17.10 12.07
N GLN A 18 -2.02 -15.87 12.02
CA GLN A 18 -0.68 -15.61 11.47
C GLN A 18 0.44 -16.30 12.27
N ILE A 19 0.37 -16.31 13.60
CA ILE A 19 1.38 -16.99 14.46
C ILE A 19 1.34 -18.51 14.26
N SER A 20 0.19 -19.09 13.94
CA SER A 20 0.08 -20.53 13.66
C SER A 20 0.90 -20.93 12.42
N TYR A 21 1.10 -20.02 11.48
CA TYR A 21 1.87 -20.26 10.25
C TYR A 21 3.32 -19.77 10.35
N ARG A 22 4.08 -20.29 11.33
CA ARG A 22 5.46 -19.87 11.59
C ARG A 22 6.37 -19.91 10.36
N LEU A 23 6.25 -20.97 9.55
CA LEU A 23 7.05 -21.12 8.34
C LEU A 23 6.77 -19.99 7.34
N ALA A 24 5.51 -19.62 7.13
CA ALA A 24 5.14 -18.54 6.24
C ALA A 24 5.72 -17.20 6.71
N PHE A 25 5.76 -16.95 8.02
CA PHE A 25 6.38 -15.77 8.60
C PHE A 25 7.90 -15.73 8.34
N ILE A 26 8.61 -16.84 8.57
CA ILE A 26 10.05 -16.95 8.29
C ILE A 26 10.33 -16.75 6.81
N MET A 27 9.56 -17.38 5.93
CA MET A 27 9.69 -17.24 4.48
C MET A 27 9.43 -15.80 4.01
N ASN A 28 8.49 -15.09 4.65
CA ASN A 28 8.24 -13.68 4.37
C ASN A 28 9.47 -12.81 4.71
N VAL A 29 10.03 -12.97 5.92
CA VAL A 29 11.23 -12.22 6.33
C VAL A 29 12.43 -12.59 5.45
N ALA A 30 12.62 -13.86 5.12
CA ALA A 30 13.65 -14.31 4.20
C ALA A 30 13.46 -13.69 2.80
N GLY A 31 12.24 -13.64 2.29
CA GLY A 31 11.91 -12.98 1.02
C GLY A 31 12.27 -11.49 1.02
N ILE A 32 11.99 -10.79 2.12
CA ILE A 32 12.41 -9.39 2.30
C ILE A 32 13.94 -9.30 2.26
N PHE A 33 14.65 -10.15 3.02
CA PHE A 33 16.10 -10.16 3.06
C PHE A 33 16.71 -10.37 1.66
N PHE A 34 16.24 -11.37 0.92
CA PHE A 34 16.72 -11.61 -0.46
C PHE A 34 16.40 -10.44 -1.38
N SER A 35 15.21 -9.86 -1.29
CA SER A 35 14.85 -8.69 -2.09
C SER A 35 15.78 -7.51 -1.81
N VAL A 36 16.02 -7.19 -0.55
CA VAL A 36 16.94 -6.10 -0.15
C VAL A 36 18.37 -6.39 -0.66
N THR A 37 18.82 -7.63 -0.51
CA THR A 37 20.16 -8.08 -0.94
C THR A 37 20.34 -7.93 -2.46
N ILE A 38 19.36 -8.33 -3.27
CA ILE A 38 19.38 -8.18 -4.73
C ILE A 38 19.58 -6.70 -5.09
N PHE A 39 18.78 -5.81 -4.54
CA PHE A 39 18.87 -4.38 -4.85
C PHE A 39 20.14 -3.72 -4.30
N PHE A 40 20.71 -4.24 -3.21
CA PHE A 40 22.02 -3.79 -2.75
C PHE A 40 23.11 -4.13 -3.77
N PHE A 41 23.15 -5.34 -4.29
CA PHE A 41 24.13 -5.72 -5.32
C PHE A 41 23.88 -4.99 -6.65
N ILE A 42 22.64 -4.78 -7.05
CA ILE A 42 22.32 -3.93 -8.22
C ILE A 42 22.87 -2.51 -8.00
N SER A 43 22.73 -1.96 -6.80
CA SER A 43 23.28 -0.64 -6.46
C SER A 43 24.81 -0.60 -6.63
N LYS A 44 25.49 -1.67 -6.23
CA LYS A 44 26.96 -1.79 -6.43
C LYS A 44 27.35 -1.89 -7.90
N LEU A 45 26.57 -2.61 -8.71
CA LEU A 45 26.80 -2.72 -10.15
C LEU A 45 26.58 -1.40 -10.90
N LEU A 46 25.54 -0.63 -10.54
CA LEU A 46 25.25 0.65 -11.16
C LEU A 46 26.29 1.74 -10.81
N GLY A 47 26.98 1.59 -9.66
CA GLY A 47 28.01 2.50 -9.20
C GLY A 47 27.55 3.96 -9.15
N SER A 48 28.41 4.88 -9.61
CA SER A 48 28.12 6.31 -9.63
C SER A 48 27.32 6.80 -10.84
N SER A 49 27.07 5.95 -11.82
CA SER A 49 26.45 6.36 -13.10
C SER A 49 25.03 6.91 -12.93
N ILE A 50 24.29 6.46 -11.92
CA ILE A 50 22.92 6.89 -11.65
C ILE A 50 22.83 8.07 -10.66
N ASN A 51 23.95 8.41 -10.00
CA ASN A 51 23.98 9.45 -8.96
C ASN A 51 23.46 10.83 -9.41
N PRO A 52 23.73 11.32 -10.63
CA PRO A 52 23.19 12.61 -11.08
C PRO A 52 21.66 12.69 -10.99
N TYR A 53 20.94 11.60 -11.32
CA TYR A 53 19.47 11.53 -11.26
C TYR A 53 18.94 11.39 -9.83
N LEU A 54 19.81 10.99 -8.89
CA LEU A 54 19.46 10.75 -7.50
C LEU A 54 19.94 11.86 -6.55
N ALA A 55 20.63 12.88 -7.06
CA ALA A 55 21.23 13.96 -6.24
C ALA A 55 20.22 14.61 -5.28
N GLN A 56 18.98 14.80 -5.74
CA GLN A 56 17.89 15.33 -4.90
C GLN A 56 17.52 14.43 -3.71
N TYR A 57 17.84 13.12 -3.75
CA TYR A 57 17.54 12.13 -2.70
C TYR A 57 18.80 11.68 -1.94
N GLY A 58 19.97 12.29 -2.16
CA GLY A 58 21.21 11.92 -1.51
C GLY A 58 22.15 11.02 -2.31
N GLY A 59 21.86 10.77 -3.60
CA GLY A 59 22.75 10.08 -4.54
C GLY A 59 22.89 8.57 -4.32
N ASN A 60 22.17 7.95 -3.40
CA ASN A 60 22.30 6.53 -3.12
C ASN A 60 21.13 5.74 -3.73
N TYR A 61 21.41 4.91 -4.74
CA TYR A 61 20.40 4.10 -5.41
C TYR A 61 19.77 3.04 -4.50
N PHE A 62 20.57 2.41 -3.62
CA PHE A 62 20.06 1.43 -2.67
C PHE A 62 18.99 2.04 -1.76
N ALA A 63 19.29 3.19 -1.16
CA ALA A 63 18.36 3.92 -0.31
C ALA A 63 17.08 4.31 -1.06
N PHE A 64 17.24 4.77 -2.30
CA PHE A 64 16.14 5.16 -3.18
C PHE A 64 15.18 4.00 -3.45
N VAL A 65 15.70 2.82 -3.85
CA VAL A 65 14.87 1.66 -4.18
C VAL A 65 14.29 1.02 -2.94
N LEU A 66 15.03 0.93 -1.84
CA LEU A 66 14.55 0.31 -0.61
C LEU A 66 13.30 1.02 -0.07
N ILE A 67 13.31 2.36 -0.05
CA ILE A 67 12.12 3.14 0.30
C ILE A 67 11.00 2.92 -0.72
N GLY A 68 11.33 2.84 -2.00
CA GLY A 68 10.39 2.52 -3.06
C GLY A 68 9.66 1.20 -2.84
N LEU A 69 10.39 0.14 -2.54
CA LEU A 69 9.86 -1.20 -2.25
C LEU A 69 8.96 -1.19 -1.01
N ALA A 70 9.44 -0.57 0.06
CA ALA A 70 8.71 -0.49 1.32
C ALA A 70 7.35 0.21 1.14
N VAL A 71 7.32 1.36 0.47
CA VAL A 71 6.08 2.12 0.21
C VAL A 71 5.16 1.39 -0.78
N SER A 72 5.72 0.75 -1.81
CA SER A 72 4.93 -0.04 -2.77
C SER A 72 4.27 -1.25 -2.12
N GLY A 73 4.85 -1.83 -1.07
CA GLY A 73 4.21 -2.85 -0.24
C GLY A 73 2.90 -2.34 0.39
N PHE A 74 2.90 -1.13 0.95
CA PHE A 74 1.66 -0.51 1.45
C PHE A 74 0.63 -0.23 0.36
N MET A 75 1.08 0.26 -0.78
CA MET A 75 0.19 0.46 -1.93
C MET A 75 -0.52 -0.84 -2.30
N GLY A 76 0.24 -1.93 -2.50
CA GLY A 76 -0.30 -3.23 -2.85
C GLY A 76 -1.28 -3.78 -1.81
N THR A 77 -0.92 -3.71 -0.53
CA THR A 77 -1.81 -4.10 0.57
C THR A 77 -3.08 -3.25 0.60
N SER A 78 -2.94 -1.92 0.52
CA SER A 78 -4.08 -1.00 0.58
C SER A 78 -5.07 -1.22 -0.54
N MET A 79 -4.60 -1.56 -1.74
CA MET A 79 -5.46 -1.87 -2.88
C MET A 79 -6.10 -3.24 -2.77
N GLY A 80 -5.35 -4.26 -2.35
CA GLY A 80 -5.79 -5.65 -2.38
C GLY A 80 -6.64 -6.08 -1.19
N VAL A 81 -6.45 -5.48 -0.01
CA VAL A 81 -7.02 -5.98 1.24
C VAL A 81 -8.54 -6.02 1.26
N PHE A 82 -9.21 -5.00 0.72
CA PHE A 82 -10.68 -4.94 0.70
C PHE A 82 -11.27 -5.96 -0.27
N ALA A 83 -10.67 -6.07 -1.45
CA ALA A 83 -11.06 -7.02 -2.48
C ALA A 83 -10.84 -8.48 -2.01
N SER A 84 -9.68 -8.77 -1.42
CA SER A 84 -9.36 -10.10 -0.90
C SER A 84 -10.26 -10.49 0.27
N SER A 85 -10.56 -9.56 1.19
CA SER A 85 -11.47 -9.85 2.32
C SER A 85 -12.86 -10.28 1.85
N ILE A 86 -13.41 -9.62 0.82
CA ILE A 86 -14.71 -9.99 0.24
C ILE A 86 -14.60 -11.34 -0.50
N SER A 87 -13.60 -11.50 -1.37
CA SER A 87 -13.41 -12.71 -2.15
C SER A 87 -13.18 -13.95 -1.27
N THR A 88 -12.38 -13.81 -0.20
CA THR A 88 -12.15 -14.91 0.76
C THR A 88 -13.43 -15.28 1.49
N ALA A 89 -14.15 -14.27 2.03
CA ALA A 89 -15.40 -14.52 2.74
C ALA A 89 -16.47 -15.18 1.84
N GLN A 90 -16.50 -14.86 0.54
CA GLN A 90 -17.37 -15.52 -0.44
C GLN A 90 -16.97 -16.98 -0.67
N LYS A 91 -15.68 -17.24 -0.92
CA LYS A 91 -15.15 -18.60 -1.17
C LYS A 91 -15.33 -19.54 0.02
N GLU A 92 -15.22 -19.02 1.23
CA GLU A 92 -15.39 -19.77 2.47
C GLU A 92 -16.86 -19.91 2.89
N GLY A 93 -17.81 -19.30 2.16
CA GLY A 93 -19.23 -19.28 2.53
C GLY A 93 -19.53 -18.50 3.82
N THR A 94 -18.54 -17.81 4.37
CA THR A 94 -18.66 -17.08 5.64
C THR A 94 -19.35 -15.74 5.48
N LEU A 95 -19.43 -15.20 4.25
CA LEU A 95 -20.04 -13.89 3.98
C LEU A 95 -21.52 -13.87 4.37
N GLU A 96 -22.27 -14.92 4.09
CA GLU A 96 -23.69 -15.02 4.46
C GLU A 96 -23.88 -15.00 5.98
N VAL A 97 -23.09 -15.80 6.69
CA VAL A 97 -23.12 -15.86 8.15
C VAL A 97 -22.80 -14.49 8.75
N MET A 98 -21.83 -13.79 8.16
CA MET A 98 -21.48 -12.43 8.60
C MET A 98 -22.60 -11.41 8.35
N LEU A 99 -23.35 -11.55 7.24
CA LEU A 99 -24.46 -10.66 6.88
C LEU A 99 -25.69 -10.85 7.76
N VAL A 100 -25.89 -12.01 8.36
CA VAL A 100 -26.96 -12.28 9.34
C VAL A 100 -26.64 -11.65 10.71
N THR A 101 -25.37 -11.34 10.99
CA THR A 101 -24.99 -10.66 12.22
C THR A 101 -25.44 -9.16 12.22
N PRO A 102 -25.65 -8.53 13.38
CA PRO A 102 -25.97 -7.10 13.46
C PRO A 102 -24.76 -6.20 13.11
N THR A 103 -23.78 -6.73 12.39
CA THR A 103 -22.57 -6.00 11.96
C THR A 103 -22.71 -5.60 10.49
N LYS A 104 -22.57 -4.32 10.22
CA LYS A 104 -22.69 -3.81 8.84
C LYS A 104 -21.52 -4.29 7.99
N LEU A 105 -21.77 -4.65 6.72
CA LEU A 105 -20.76 -5.18 5.79
C LEU A 105 -19.47 -4.34 5.74
N TYR A 106 -19.59 -3.01 5.70
CA TYR A 106 -18.43 -2.13 5.70
C TYR A 106 -17.57 -2.25 6.96
N GLN A 107 -18.17 -2.54 8.12
CA GLN A 107 -17.43 -2.77 9.36
C GLN A 107 -16.65 -4.08 9.31
N ILE A 108 -17.25 -5.13 8.74
CA ILE A 108 -16.60 -6.43 8.58
C ILE A 108 -15.35 -6.26 7.70
N VAL A 109 -15.53 -5.68 6.52
CA VAL A 109 -14.44 -5.45 5.54
C VAL A 109 -13.35 -4.58 6.14
N PHE A 110 -13.71 -3.49 6.82
CA PHE A 110 -12.74 -2.59 7.45
C PHE A 110 -11.98 -3.27 8.60
N PHE A 111 -12.67 -3.98 9.49
CA PHE A 111 -12.01 -4.63 10.63
C PHE A 111 -11.10 -5.79 10.20
N SER A 112 -11.50 -6.57 9.17
CA SER A 112 -10.65 -7.61 8.58
C SER A 112 -9.38 -7.05 7.91
N SER A 113 -9.40 -5.78 7.53
CA SER A 113 -8.25 -5.13 6.89
C SER A 113 -7.19 -4.64 7.87
N ILE A 114 -7.55 -4.42 9.14
CA ILE A 114 -6.66 -3.82 10.15
C ILE A 114 -5.37 -4.64 10.30
N TRP A 115 -5.49 -5.97 10.40
CA TRP A 115 -4.33 -6.85 10.54
C TRP A 115 -3.37 -6.73 9.35
N SER A 116 -3.89 -6.69 8.13
CA SER A 116 -3.06 -6.55 6.93
C SER A 116 -2.23 -5.26 6.94
N PHE A 117 -2.81 -4.15 7.40
CA PHE A 117 -2.07 -2.90 7.55
C PHE A 117 -1.00 -2.98 8.64
N VAL A 118 -1.31 -3.59 9.80
CA VAL A 118 -0.35 -3.79 10.88
C VAL A 118 0.80 -4.68 10.40
N PHE A 119 0.50 -5.77 9.71
CA PHE A 119 1.50 -6.69 9.18
C PHE A 119 2.37 -6.04 8.09
N THR A 120 1.78 -5.20 7.24
CA THR A 120 2.54 -4.45 6.23
C THR A 120 3.42 -3.38 6.88
N ALA A 121 2.94 -2.71 7.94
CA ALA A 121 3.78 -1.79 8.73
C ALA A 121 4.98 -2.52 9.35
N PHE A 122 4.76 -3.72 9.88
CA PHE A 122 5.83 -4.58 10.37
C PHE A 122 6.83 -4.92 9.25
N ASN A 123 6.36 -5.30 8.05
CA ASN A 123 7.23 -5.59 6.91
C ASN A 123 8.10 -4.37 6.52
N ILE A 124 7.54 -3.16 6.53
CA ILE A 124 8.33 -1.94 6.28
C ILE A 124 9.43 -1.76 7.33
N LEU A 125 9.10 -1.96 8.60
CA LEU A 125 10.12 -1.91 9.66
C LEU A 125 11.23 -2.94 9.40
N VAL A 126 10.88 -4.15 8.97
CA VAL A 126 11.87 -5.19 8.60
C VAL A 126 12.72 -4.73 7.41
N TYR A 127 12.13 -4.15 6.35
CA TYR A 127 12.88 -3.56 5.22
C TYR A 127 13.89 -2.52 5.70
N LEU A 128 13.45 -1.57 6.52
CA LEU A 128 14.30 -0.50 7.03
C LEU A 128 15.37 -1.02 8.00
N LEU A 129 15.03 -1.96 8.88
CA LEU A 129 15.99 -2.56 9.81
C LEU A 129 17.07 -3.35 9.07
N ILE A 130 16.70 -4.19 8.10
CA ILE A 130 17.69 -4.91 7.28
C ILE A 130 18.54 -3.90 6.50
N GLY A 131 17.93 -2.88 5.92
CA GLY A 131 18.64 -1.83 5.19
C GLY A 131 19.66 -1.08 6.06
N THR A 132 19.29 -0.72 7.29
CA THR A 132 20.17 0.02 8.20
C THR A 132 21.22 -0.87 8.87
N LEU A 133 20.82 -2.00 9.46
CA LEU A 133 21.71 -2.82 10.27
C LEU A 133 22.65 -3.68 9.44
N VAL A 134 22.19 -4.20 8.28
CA VAL A 134 23.00 -5.12 7.46
C VAL A 134 23.70 -4.38 6.32
N PHE A 135 23.02 -3.43 5.69
CA PHE A 135 23.50 -2.79 4.47
C PHE A 135 23.93 -1.32 4.63
N GLY A 136 23.88 -0.79 5.86
CA GLY A 136 24.42 0.55 6.19
C GLY A 136 23.60 1.71 5.60
N LEU A 137 22.27 1.54 5.47
CA LEU A 137 21.41 2.66 5.10
C LEU A 137 21.38 3.68 6.24
N ASP A 138 21.74 4.92 5.96
CA ASP A 138 21.70 6.02 6.92
C ASP A 138 20.31 6.68 6.95
N LEU A 139 19.65 6.57 8.08
CA LEU A 139 18.37 7.22 8.39
C LEU A 139 18.47 8.17 9.60
N SER A 140 19.69 8.58 9.98
CA SER A 140 19.91 9.42 11.17
C SER A 140 19.19 10.76 11.12
N HIS A 141 19.00 11.29 9.91
CA HIS A 141 18.29 12.55 9.67
C HIS A 141 16.81 12.39 9.36
N ALA A 142 16.24 11.19 9.49
CA ALA A 142 14.86 10.91 9.06
C ALA A 142 13.82 11.72 9.85
N ASN A 143 12.95 12.42 9.14
CA ASN A 143 11.78 13.08 9.70
C ASN A 143 10.62 12.08 9.80
N VAL A 144 10.60 11.31 10.90
CA VAL A 144 9.61 10.25 11.13
C VAL A 144 8.17 10.78 11.16
N PRO A 145 7.85 11.91 11.85
CA PRO A 145 6.49 12.48 11.81
C PRO A 145 6.01 12.80 10.39
N ALA A 146 6.87 13.39 9.55
CA ALA A 146 6.52 13.66 8.16
C ALA A 146 6.31 12.36 7.36
N ALA A 147 7.17 11.36 7.55
CA ALA A 147 7.05 10.06 6.89
C ALA A 147 5.74 9.35 7.27
N VAL A 148 5.33 9.38 8.54
CA VAL A 148 4.06 8.82 9.00
C VAL A 148 2.86 9.54 8.38
N LEU A 149 2.88 10.88 8.33
CA LEU A 149 1.83 11.66 7.68
C LEU A 149 1.67 11.28 6.20
N ILE A 150 2.79 11.22 5.47
CA ILE A 150 2.79 10.83 4.06
C ILE A 150 2.28 9.41 3.89
N LEU A 151 2.68 8.48 4.75
CA LEU A 151 2.23 7.10 4.73
C LEU A 151 0.71 7.01 4.92
N ILE A 152 0.14 7.75 5.88
CA ILE A 152 -1.31 7.81 6.10
C ILE A 152 -2.04 8.29 4.84
N LEU A 153 -1.52 9.31 4.16
CA LEU A 153 -2.12 9.81 2.92
C LEU A 153 -2.04 8.77 1.80
N ILE A 154 -0.89 8.11 1.62
CA ILE A 154 -0.73 7.03 0.63
C ILE A 154 -1.73 5.90 0.90
N VAL A 155 -1.77 5.41 2.14
CA VAL A 155 -2.70 4.35 2.56
C VAL A 155 -4.14 4.77 2.29
N SER A 156 -4.52 6.01 2.60
CA SER A 156 -5.87 6.52 2.39
C SER A 156 -6.28 6.54 0.91
N VAL A 157 -5.40 7.04 0.03
CA VAL A 157 -5.65 7.07 -1.42
C VAL A 157 -5.81 5.65 -1.97
N PHE A 158 -4.84 4.78 -1.69
CA PHE A 158 -4.84 3.43 -2.26
C PHE A 158 -5.89 2.52 -1.63
N SER A 159 -6.27 2.74 -0.37
CA SER A 159 -7.44 2.10 0.23
C SER A 159 -8.74 2.50 -0.46
N ALA A 160 -8.90 3.77 -0.81
CA ALA A 160 -10.06 4.23 -1.57
C ALA A 160 -10.12 3.59 -2.96
N ILE A 161 -8.98 3.48 -3.68
CA ILE A 161 -8.88 2.74 -4.94
C ILE A 161 -9.20 1.25 -4.71
N GLY A 162 -8.71 0.63 -3.63
CA GLY A 162 -9.02 -0.74 -3.25
C GLY A 162 -10.51 -0.98 -2.97
N ILE A 163 -11.20 -0.01 -2.37
CA ILE A 163 -12.66 -0.08 -2.19
C ILE A 163 -13.39 -0.01 -3.55
N ILE A 164 -12.91 0.79 -4.50
CA ILE A 164 -13.44 0.80 -5.87
C ILE A 164 -13.23 -0.58 -6.51
N SER A 165 -12.02 -1.14 -6.40
CA SER A 165 -11.71 -2.48 -6.89
C SER A 165 -12.62 -3.55 -6.28
N ALA A 166 -12.79 -3.56 -4.97
CA ALA A 166 -13.71 -4.45 -4.27
C ALA A 166 -15.16 -4.31 -4.77
N SER A 167 -15.58 -3.09 -5.11
CA SER A 167 -16.89 -2.81 -5.69
C SER A 167 -17.06 -3.44 -7.08
N PHE A 168 -16.01 -3.36 -7.92
CA PHE A 168 -16.00 -4.03 -9.22
C PHE A 168 -16.08 -5.55 -9.09
N ILE A 169 -15.28 -6.16 -8.20
CA ILE A 169 -15.32 -7.62 -7.97
C ILE A 169 -16.70 -8.07 -7.49
N MET A 170 -17.33 -7.29 -6.60
CA MET A 170 -18.67 -7.61 -6.08
C MET A 170 -19.73 -7.66 -7.19
N VAL A 171 -19.63 -6.81 -8.22
CA VAL A 171 -20.58 -6.75 -9.33
C VAL A 171 -20.22 -7.72 -10.45
N LEU A 172 -18.94 -7.77 -10.84
CA LEU A 172 -18.48 -8.54 -12.01
C LEU A 172 -18.18 -9.99 -11.67
N LYS A 173 -18.00 -10.34 -10.38
CA LYS A 173 -17.66 -11.68 -9.85
C LYS A 173 -16.34 -12.28 -10.38
N ARG A 174 -15.62 -11.60 -11.24
CA ARG A 174 -14.37 -12.09 -11.86
C ARG A 174 -13.36 -10.98 -12.04
N GLY A 175 -12.11 -11.31 -11.70
CA GLY A 175 -10.96 -10.44 -11.93
C GLY A 175 -10.94 -9.18 -11.07
N ASP A 176 -9.79 -8.53 -11.04
CA ASP A 176 -9.56 -7.24 -10.40
C ASP A 176 -8.83 -6.31 -11.37
N PRO A 177 -9.53 -5.76 -12.37
CA PRO A 177 -8.91 -4.92 -13.38
C PRO A 177 -8.37 -3.61 -12.80
N VAL A 178 -8.97 -3.11 -11.72
CA VAL A 178 -8.56 -1.84 -11.09
C VAL A 178 -7.22 -2.02 -10.38
N SER A 179 -7.09 -3.02 -9.51
CA SER A 179 -5.82 -3.28 -8.81
C SER A 179 -4.73 -3.70 -9.78
N TRP A 180 -5.04 -4.47 -10.81
CA TRP A 180 -4.07 -4.85 -11.83
C TRP A 180 -3.53 -3.61 -12.58
N LEU A 181 -4.41 -2.75 -13.08
CA LEU A 181 -4.03 -1.55 -13.83
C LEU A 181 -3.21 -0.60 -12.95
N PHE A 182 -3.76 -0.22 -11.80
CA PHE A 182 -3.09 0.73 -10.91
C PHE A 182 -1.82 0.14 -10.28
N GLY A 183 -1.82 -1.13 -9.87
CA GLY A 183 -0.66 -1.79 -9.28
C GLY A 183 0.51 -1.88 -10.24
N SER A 184 0.27 -2.40 -11.46
CA SER A 184 1.32 -2.59 -12.46
C SER A 184 1.82 -1.25 -13.01
N VAL A 185 0.92 -0.37 -13.43
CA VAL A 185 1.30 0.90 -14.06
C VAL A 185 1.88 1.88 -13.04
N SER A 186 1.27 2.03 -11.86
CA SER A 186 1.79 2.94 -10.84
C SER A 186 3.18 2.54 -10.36
N GLY A 187 3.46 1.24 -10.19
CA GLY A 187 4.77 0.78 -9.74
C GLY A 187 5.91 1.22 -10.66
N ILE A 188 5.69 1.14 -11.97
CA ILE A 188 6.69 1.53 -12.97
C ILE A 188 6.71 3.06 -13.15
N MET A 189 5.55 3.67 -13.37
CA MET A 189 5.43 5.10 -13.71
C MET A 189 5.75 6.03 -12.52
N SER A 190 5.54 5.60 -11.29
CA SER A 190 5.79 6.46 -10.12
C SER A 190 7.24 6.49 -9.64
N GLY A 191 8.14 5.77 -10.33
CA GLY A 191 9.56 5.79 -9.97
C GLY A 191 9.90 4.94 -8.75
N THR A 192 9.27 3.77 -8.60
CA THR A 192 9.59 2.84 -7.49
C THR A 192 11.02 2.33 -7.60
N PHE A 193 11.41 1.85 -8.78
CA PHE A 193 12.70 1.18 -9.02
C PHE A 193 13.76 2.10 -9.62
N PHE A 194 13.37 3.13 -10.33
CA PHE A 194 14.27 4.08 -11.00
C PHE A 194 13.69 5.49 -10.97
N PRO A 195 14.54 6.53 -11.03
CA PRO A 195 14.09 7.90 -11.10
C PRO A 195 13.27 8.14 -12.37
N ILE A 196 12.16 8.89 -12.28
CA ILE A 196 11.30 9.17 -13.45
C ILE A 196 12.03 9.94 -14.54
N GLN A 197 13.10 10.65 -14.22
CA GLN A 197 13.93 11.42 -15.16
C GLN A 197 14.63 10.53 -16.22
N VAL A 198 14.70 9.22 -15.98
CA VAL A 198 15.25 8.24 -16.95
C VAL A 198 14.22 7.90 -18.03
N LEU A 199 12.93 8.15 -17.76
CA LEU A 199 11.85 7.89 -18.71
C LEU A 199 11.82 8.93 -19.83
N PRO A 200 11.33 8.60 -21.04
CA PRO A 200 11.04 9.59 -22.08
C PRO A 200 10.07 10.67 -21.58
N ASP A 201 10.18 11.89 -22.08
CA ASP A 201 9.44 13.07 -21.61
C ASP A 201 7.91 12.87 -21.57
N TRP A 202 7.36 12.14 -22.54
CA TRP A 202 5.92 11.87 -22.56
C TRP A 202 5.49 10.92 -21.44
N LEU A 203 6.32 9.94 -21.04
CA LEU A 203 6.07 9.06 -19.90
C LEU A 203 6.23 9.80 -18.57
N GLN A 204 7.20 10.71 -18.47
CA GLN A 204 7.33 11.55 -17.27
C GLN A 204 6.07 12.36 -16.99
N LYS A 205 5.42 12.91 -18.03
CA LYS A 205 4.14 13.63 -17.87
C LYS A 205 3.03 12.72 -17.32
N PHE A 206 2.98 11.47 -17.74
CA PHE A 206 2.04 10.49 -17.19
C PHE A 206 2.31 10.15 -15.73
N SER A 207 3.57 10.15 -15.29
CA SER A 207 3.94 9.89 -13.90
C SER A 207 3.26 10.84 -12.91
N TYR A 208 3.05 12.10 -13.30
CA TYR A 208 2.39 13.11 -12.46
C TYR A 208 0.89 12.86 -12.23
N ILE A 209 0.26 11.95 -12.97
CA ILE A 209 -1.14 11.55 -12.76
C ILE A 209 -1.27 10.57 -11.57
N PHE A 210 -0.18 9.86 -11.24
CA PHE A 210 -0.22 8.83 -10.21
C PHE A 210 0.08 9.40 -8.80
N PRO A 211 -0.80 9.16 -7.82
CA PRO A 211 -0.59 9.61 -6.44
C PRO A 211 0.68 9.00 -5.82
N LEU A 212 1.08 7.79 -6.23
CA LEU A 212 2.28 7.13 -5.72
C LEU A 212 3.55 7.94 -6.01
N PHE A 213 3.63 8.65 -7.14
CA PHE A 213 4.76 9.51 -7.47
C PHE A 213 5.01 10.55 -6.38
N TYR A 214 3.96 11.28 -5.98
CA TYR A 214 4.06 12.30 -4.92
C TYR A 214 4.38 11.68 -3.57
N GLY A 215 3.80 10.53 -3.29
CA GLY A 215 4.07 9.76 -2.08
C GLY A 215 5.52 9.32 -1.97
N LEU A 216 6.08 8.71 -3.02
CA LEU A 216 7.47 8.26 -3.06
C LEU A 216 8.45 9.43 -2.99
N ARG A 217 8.19 10.51 -3.74
CA ARG A 217 9.01 11.73 -3.70
C ARG A 217 9.07 12.29 -2.28
N ALA A 218 7.92 12.50 -1.65
CA ALA A 218 7.84 13.06 -0.30
C ALA A 218 8.45 12.12 0.75
N MET A 219 8.19 10.81 0.65
CA MET A 219 8.74 9.81 1.58
C MET A 219 10.27 9.76 1.53
N ARG A 220 10.86 9.78 0.33
CA ARG A 220 12.31 9.80 0.15
C ARG A 220 12.94 11.08 0.73
N LEU A 221 12.34 12.23 0.47
CA LEU A 221 12.81 13.51 1.04
C LEU A 221 12.69 13.54 2.56
N ALA A 222 11.60 13.00 3.12
CA ALA A 222 11.42 12.91 4.57
C ALA A 222 12.43 11.97 5.23
N LEU A 223 12.67 10.78 4.66
CA LEU A 223 13.52 9.76 5.27
C LEU A 223 15.01 9.98 4.99
N LEU A 224 15.39 10.41 3.78
CA LEU A 224 16.81 10.53 3.38
C LEU A 224 17.38 11.92 3.58
N LYS A 225 16.56 12.97 3.56
CA LYS A 225 17.00 14.37 3.68
C LYS A 225 16.46 15.05 4.94
N GLY A 226 15.60 14.39 5.72
CA GLY A 226 14.97 15.00 6.89
C GLY A 226 14.10 16.20 6.58
N ALA A 227 13.54 16.28 5.36
CA ALA A 227 12.79 17.46 4.91
C ALA A 227 11.63 17.77 5.86
N SER A 228 11.44 19.06 6.16
CA SER A 228 10.35 19.52 7.01
C SER A 228 8.99 19.37 6.33
N ILE A 229 7.92 19.31 7.11
CA ILE A 229 6.54 19.23 6.59
C ILE A 229 6.23 20.39 5.64
N SER A 230 6.74 21.60 5.93
CA SER A 230 6.58 22.76 5.06
C SER A 230 7.25 22.59 3.69
N ALA A 231 8.44 22.00 3.64
CA ALA A 231 9.13 21.69 2.39
C ALA A 231 8.40 20.60 1.57
N LEU A 232 7.70 19.71 2.24
CA LEU A 232 6.93 18.61 1.64
C LEU A 232 5.49 19.02 1.28
N ALA A 233 5.05 20.22 1.68
CA ALA A 233 3.68 20.71 1.50
C ALA A 233 3.14 20.54 0.07
N PRO A 234 3.87 20.81 -1.02
CA PRO A 234 3.35 20.61 -2.37
C PRO A 234 2.90 19.17 -2.64
N SER A 235 3.71 18.18 -2.23
CA SER A 235 3.37 16.76 -2.40
C SER A 235 2.24 16.33 -1.46
N ILE A 236 2.23 16.83 -0.23
CA ILE A 236 1.19 16.56 0.77
C ILE A 236 -0.17 17.10 0.29
N LEU A 237 -0.21 18.32 -0.23
CA LEU A 237 -1.44 18.93 -0.74
C LEU A 237 -2.01 18.15 -1.94
N VAL A 238 -1.15 17.72 -2.86
CA VAL A 238 -1.60 16.89 -3.99
C VAL A 238 -2.15 15.56 -3.49
N LEU A 239 -1.48 14.88 -2.57
CA LEU A 239 -1.98 13.64 -1.97
C LEU A 239 -3.31 13.86 -1.23
N ALA A 240 -3.44 14.95 -0.48
CA ALA A 240 -4.68 15.32 0.21
C ALA A 240 -5.82 15.59 -0.78
N ALA A 241 -5.53 16.24 -1.92
CA ALA A 241 -6.51 16.43 -2.99
C ALA A 241 -6.97 15.09 -3.59
N PHE A 242 -6.04 14.14 -3.82
CA PHE A 242 -6.42 12.78 -4.23
C PHE A 242 -7.30 12.08 -3.19
N VAL A 243 -6.97 12.19 -1.90
CA VAL A 243 -7.79 11.65 -0.80
C VAL A 243 -9.20 12.25 -0.85
N ALA A 244 -9.30 13.58 -0.93
CA ALA A 244 -10.57 14.29 -0.95
C ALA A 244 -11.45 13.94 -2.18
N ALA A 245 -10.84 13.64 -3.31
CA ALA A 245 -11.56 13.26 -4.53
C ALA A 245 -11.94 11.77 -4.55
N ILE A 246 -11.00 10.88 -4.23
CA ILE A 246 -11.18 9.43 -4.44
C ILE A 246 -12.00 8.79 -3.31
N ILE A 247 -11.90 9.27 -2.05
CA ILE A 247 -12.69 8.69 -0.93
C ILE A 247 -14.20 8.83 -1.17
N PRO A 248 -14.77 10.01 -1.49
CA PRO A 248 -16.21 10.09 -1.77
C PRO A 248 -16.62 9.21 -2.95
N LEU A 249 -15.81 9.20 -4.03
CA LEU A 249 -16.07 8.35 -5.19
C LEU A 249 -16.09 6.86 -4.81
N SER A 250 -15.14 6.40 -4.01
CA SER A 250 -15.08 5.01 -3.56
C SER A 250 -16.30 4.60 -2.73
N LEU A 251 -16.78 5.48 -1.85
CA LEU A 251 -17.96 5.24 -1.03
C LEU A 251 -19.24 5.17 -1.88
N ILE A 252 -19.35 6.00 -2.91
CA ILE A 252 -20.46 5.97 -3.87
C ILE A 252 -20.45 4.65 -4.66
N CYS A 253 -19.30 4.27 -5.22
CA CYS A 253 -19.12 3.01 -5.94
C CYS A 253 -19.47 1.81 -5.06
N PHE A 254 -18.99 1.79 -3.82
CA PHE A 254 -19.26 0.70 -2.88
C PHE A 254 -20.75 0.60 -2.52
N LYS A 255 -21.40 1.73 -2.23
CA LYS A 255 -22.84 1.76 -1.94
C LYS A 255 -23.65 1.24 -3.14
N TYR A 256 -23.29 1.63 -4.35
CA TYR A 256 -23.93 1.16 -5.58
C TYR A 256 -23.73 -0.36 -5.76
N ALA A 257 -22.49 -0.84 -5.61
CA ALA A 257 -22.16 -2.25 -5.75
C ALA A 257 -22.90 -3.14 -4.75
N VAL A 258 -22.95 -2.75 -3.47
CA VAL A 258 -23.69 -3.47 -2.44
C VAL A 258 -25.20 -3.50 -2.76
N ARG A 259 -25.76 -2.39 -3.21
CA ARG A 259 -27.19 -2.34 -3.61
C ARG A 259 -27.46 -3.28 -4.79
N ARG A 260 -26.60 -3.25 -5.80
CA ARG A 260 -26.73 -4.11 -6.99
C ARG A 260 -26.61 -5.59 -6.64
N ALA A 261 -25.62 -5.95 -5.85
CA ALA A 261 -25.41 -7.32 -5.41
C ALA A 261 -26.56 -7.88 -4.57
N LYS A 262 -27.24 -7.02 -3.78
CA LYS A 262 -28.46 -7.42 -3.05
C LYS A 262 -29.65 -7.69 -3.98
N ILE A 263 -29.84 -6.87 -5.02
CA ILE A 263 -30.93 -7.02 -5.99
C ILE A 263 -30.73 -8.32 -6.80
N ASP A 264 -29.50 -8.56 -7.26
CA ASP A 264 -29.15 -9.70 -8.10
C ASP A 264 -29.03 -11.02 -7.30
N GLY A 265 -29.23 -10.99 -5.97
CA GLY A 265 -29.04 -12.16 -5.09
C GLY A 265 -27.61 -12.71 -5.06
N SER A 266 -26.67 -11.97 -5.61
CA SER A 266 -25.31 -12.44 -5.92
C SER A 266 -24.34 -12.42 -4.74
N LEU A 267 -24.80 -12.03 -3.55
CA LEU A 267 -24.00 -12.10 -2.33
C LEU A 267 -23.81 -13.53 -1.82
N ALA A 268 -24.72 -14.43 -2.19
CA ALA A 268 -24.79 -15.81 -1.71
C ALA A 268 -24.26 -16.86 -2.71
N THR A 269 -24.12 -16.51 -3.98
CA THR A 269 -23.70 -17.47 -5.02
C THR A 269 -22.43 -17.00 -5.71
N TYR A 270 -21.43 -17.85 -5.69
CA TYR A 270 -20.22 -17.70 -6.52
C TYR A 270 -20.37 -18.51 -7.80
#